data_90456f6be10ca7ebf1a3d7dba6e4d499
#
_entry.id   90456f6be10ca7ebf1a3d7dba6e4d499
#
_cell.length_a   1.000
_cell.length_b   1.000
_cell.length_c   1.000
_cell.angle_alpha   90.00
_cell.angle_beta   90.00
_cell.angle_gamma   90.00
#
_symmetry.space_group_name_H-M   'P 1'
#
loop_
_entity.id
_entity.type
_entity.pdbx_description
1 polymer ?
#
loop_
_entity_poly.entity_id
_entity_poly.type
_entity_poly.pdbx_seq_one_letter_code
_entity_poly.pdbx_strand_id
1 'polypeptide(L)'
;YRGQYGFLDVWDEIKRIADKPAMITEYGVSSYAQGYTYEEAESYQAKYHKNCWLNIVNNSAGFGAGNAVGGIVFEWIDEWWKAYNPTHHDREGLFSGPFLDGYMHEEWLGLSSQGDGSKSPFLRQLKKVYYTYKDLWN
;
A
#
# COMPACT_ATOMS: atom_id res chain seq x y z
N TYR A 1 -2.92 -5.54 13.24
CA TYR A 1 -2.24 -5.24 11.98
C TYR A 1 -2.10 -3.72 11.84
N ARG A 2 -0.88 -3.24 11.94
CA ARG A 2 -0.59 -1.79 12.01
C ARG A 2 -1.12 -1.02 10.80
N GLY A 3 -1.00 -1.58 9.60
CA GLY A 3 -1.43 -0.91 8.37
C GLY A 3 -2.92 -0.67 8.23
N GLN A 4 -3.78 -1.49 8.81
CA GLN A 4 -5.24 -1.26 8.76
C GLN A 4 -5.66 0.04 9.45
N TYR A 5 -4.91 0.45 10.46
CA TYR A 5 -5.14 1.66 11.26
C TYR A 5 -4.01 2.69 11.12
N GLY A 6 -3.24 2.63 10.03
CA GLY A 6 -1.98 3.34 9.85
C GLY A 6 -0.83 2.61 10.54
N PHE A 7 0.14 3.37 11.04
CA PHE A 7 1.33 2.82 11.71
C PHE A 7 1.17 2.77 13.24
N LEU A 8 -0.04 2.97 13.73
CA LEU A 8 -0.37 3.04 15.16
C LEU A 8 0.54 4.03 15.90
N ASP A 9 1.19 3.58 16.97
CA ASP A 9 2.02 4.34 17.89
C ASP A 9 3.51 4.43 17.50
N VAL A 10 3.85 4.01 16.28
CA VAL A 10 5.26 3.96 15.82
C VAL A 10 5.96 5.32 15.93
N TRP A 11 5.25 6.42 15.68
CA TRP A 11 5.82 7.77 15.76
C TRP A 11 6.16 8.19 17.17
N ASP A 12 5.30 7.87 18.13
CA ASP A 12 5.56 8.10 19.56
C ASP A 12 6.71 7.21 20.07
N GLU A 13 6.76 5.94 19.62
CA GLU A 13 7.87 5.04 19.92
C GLU A 13 9.21 5.59 19.43
N ILE A 14 9.28 6.02 18.15
CA ILE A 14 10.51 6.58 17.58
C ILE A 14 10.90 7.86 18.31
N LYS A 15 9.96 8.74 18.63
CA LYS A 15 10.22 9.96 19.37
C LYS A 15 10.80 9.66 20.75
N ARG A 16 10.22 8.69 21.45
CA ARG A 16 10.69 8.28 22.78
C ARG A 16 12.10 7.67 22.78
N ILE A 17 12.44 6.92 21.72
CA ILE A 17 13.73 6.20 21.64
C ILE A 17 14.83 7.09 21.06
N ALA A 18 14.56 7.84 20.02
CA ALA A 18 15.57 8.55 19.24
C ALA A 18 15.37 10.06 19.18
N ASP A 19 14.13 10.55 19.38
CA ASP A 19 13.73 11.96 19.20
C ASP A 19 14.26 12.57 17.88
N LYS A 20 14.06 11.84 16.80
CA LYS A 20 14.51 12.21 15.44
C LYS A 20 13.35 12.22 14.47
N PRO A 21 13.43 13.04 13.40
CA PRO A 21 12.55 12.89 12.25
C PRO A 21 12.63 11.47 11.66
N ALA A 22 11.49 10.94 11.24
CA ALA A 22 11.39 9.60 10.70
C ALA A 22 10.53 9.58 9.44
N MET A 23 10.88 8.68 8.52
CA MET A 23 10.14 8.42 7.29
C MET A 23 9.85 6.93 7.17
N ILE A 24 8.65 6.58 6.73
CA ILE A 24 8.34 5.22 6.31
C ILE A 24 8.89 5.02 4.90
N THR A 25 9.87 4.16 4.75
CA THR A 25 10.57 3.97 3.48
C THR A 25 9.79 3.12 2.48
N GLU A 26 8.86 2.28 2.98
CA GLU A 26 7.95 1.52 2.14
C GLU A 26 6.66 1.20 2.89
N TYR A 27 5.51 1.38 2.24
CA TYR A 27 4.24 0.84 2.70
C TYR A 27 3.31 0.55 1.53
N GLY A 28 2.64 -0.59 1.60
CA GLY A 28 1.72 -1.06 0.57
C GLY A 28 0.96 -2.29 1.02
N VAL A 29 -0.07 -2.63 0.27
CA VAL A 29 -0.85 -3.86 0.43
C VAL A 29 -1.41 -4.29 -0.92
N SER A 30 -1.59 -5.59 -1.11
CA SER A 30 -2.07 -6.16 -2.37
C SER A 30 -3.50 -5.70 -2.70
N SER A 31 -3.74 -5.43 -3.97
CA SER A 31 -5.06 -5.18 -4.55
C SER A 31 -5.75 -6.48 -5.03
N TYR A 32 -5.20 -7.62 -4.69
CA TYR A 32 -5.75 -8.94 -4.89
C TYR A 32 -5.80 -9.69 -3.56
N ALA A 33 -6.85 -10.48 -3.37
CA ALA A 33 -6.99 -11.37 -2.24
C ALA A 33 -7.78 -12.61 -2.69
N GLN A 34 -7.34 -13.80 -2.32
CA GLN A 34 -7.99 -15.04 -2.70
C GLN A 34 -9.37 -15.15 -2.03
N GLY A 35 -10.39 -15.47 -2.83
CA GLY A 35 -11.77 -15.58 -2.34
C GLY A 35 -12.54 -14.25 -2.25
N TYR A 36 -11.93 -13.14 -2.65
CA TYR A 36 -12.55 -11.82 -2.72
C TYR A 36 -12.67 -11.34 -4.16
N THR A 37 -13.62 -10.46 -4.41
CA THR A 37 -13.71 -9.77 -5.69
C THR A 37 -12.58 -8.74 -5.83
N TYR A 38 -12.22 -8.38 -7.07
CA TYR A 38 -11.25 -7.29 -7.29
C TYR A 38 -11.69 -5.98 -6.65
N GLU A 39 -12.99 -5.72 -6.68
CA GLU A 39 -13.55 -4.50 -6.07
C GLU A 39 -13.35 -4.45 -4.55
N GLU A 40 -13.54 -5.57 -3.86
CA GLU A 40 -13.31 -5.68 -2.42
C GLU A 40 -11.83 -5.53 -2.09
N ALA A 41 -10.95 -6.21 -2.83
CA ALA A 41 -9.51 -6.15 -2.62
C ALA A 41 -8.94 -4.75 -2.90
N GLU A 42 -9.34 -4.09 -4.00
CA GLU A 42 -8.95 -2.70 -4.28
C GLU A 42 -9.51 -1.71 -3.24
N SER A 43 -10.71 -1.94 -2.74
CA SER A 43 -11.30 -1.10 -1.69
C SER A 43 -10.51 -1.24 -0.38
N TYR A 44 -10.05 -2.44 -0.08
CA TYR A 44 -9.17 -2.70 1.07
C TYR A 44 -7.82 -2.01 0.89
N GLN A 45 -7.18 -2.14 -0.28
CA GLN A 45 -5.93 -1.46 -0.62
C GLN A 45 -6.06 0.06 -0.45
N ALA A 46 -7.10 0.66 -1.02
CA ALA A 46 -7.37 2.09 -0.93
C ALA A 46 -7.55 2.57 0.53
N LYS A 47 -8.30 1.82 1.33
CA LYS A 47 -8.50 2.10 2.76
C LYS A 47 -7.20 2.00 3.55
N TYR A 48 -6.39 0.98 3.29
CA TYR A 48 -5.09 0.80 3.92
C TYR A 48 -4.17 2.01 3.66
N HIS A 49 -4.00 2.38 2.39
CA HIS A 49 -3.17 3.50 1.99
C HIS A 49 -3.65 4.84 2.57
N LYS A 50 -4.97 5.06 2.54
CA LYS A 50 -5.58 6.25 3.17
C LYS A 50 -5.23 6.34 4.66
N ASN A 51 -5.37 5.24 5.39
CA ASN A 51 -5.08 5.21 6.81
C ASN A 51 -3.59 5.45 7.10
N CYS A 52 -2.69 4.86 6.31
CA CYS A 52 -1.26 5.09 6.42
C CYS A 52 -0.91 6.57 6.18
N TRP A 53 -1.43 7.16 5.10
CA TRP A 53 -1.19 8.57 4.79
C TRP A 53 -1.71 9.52 5.87
N LEU A 54 -2.94 9.33 6.32
CA LEU A 54 -3.52 10.15 7.40
C LEU A 54 -2.73 10.00 8.70
N ASN A 55 -2.23 8.80 9.00
CA ASN A 55 -1.39 8.58 10.18
C ASN A 55 -0.05 9.34 10.06
N ILE A 56 0.57 9.39 8.89
CA ILE A 56 1.77 10.21 8.62
C ILE A 56 1.46 11.69 8.85
N VAL A 57 0.41 12.20 8.19
CA VAL A 57 0.03 13.63 8.26
C VAL A 57 -0.30 14.05 9.69
N ASN A 58 -1.03 13.22 10.42
CA ASN A 58 -1.43 13.50 11.81
C ASN A 58 -0.26 13.42 12.81
N ASN A 59 0.92 12.98 12.38
CA ASN A 59 2.13 12.94 13.20
C ASN A 59 3.28 13.79 12.62
N SER A 60 2.99 14.61 11.61
CA SER A 60 3.95 15.57 11.04
C SER A 60 4.18 16.78 11.97
N ALA A 61 5.14 17.63 11.59
CA ALA A 61 5.51 18.79 12.39
C ALA A 61 4.30 19.66 12.78
N GLY A 62 4.10 19.86 14.07
CA GLY A 62 2.95 20.58 14.64
C GLY A 62 1.74 19.72 14.98
N PHE A 63 1.76 18.42 14.67
CA PHE A 63 0.67 17.49 14.93
C PHE A 63 1.18 16.19 15.60
N GLY A 64 0.41 15.62 16.50
CA GLY A 64 0.71 14.34 17.16
C GLY A 64 2.13 14.26 17.69
N ALA A 65 2.87 13.21 17.33
CA ALA A 65 4.27 13.03 17.72
C ALA A 65 5.22 14.09 17.12
N GLY A 66 4.85 14.69 15.99
CA GLY A 66 5.58 15.79 15.36
C GLY A 66 6.87 15.40 14.64
N ASN A 67 7.15 14.12 14.45
CA ASN A 67 8.38 13.60 13.89
C ASN A 67 8.23 12.87 12.54
N ALA A 68 7.02 12.68 12.05
CA ALA A 68 6.78 12.12 10.74
C ALA A 68 7.15 13.11 9.62
N VAL A 69 8.05 12.74 8.71
CA VAL A 69 8.43 13.57 7.56
C VAL A 69 7.88 13.08 6.24
N GLY A 70 7.27 11.90 6.21
CA GLY A 70 6.65 11.36 5.01
C GLY A 70 6.68 9.84 4.96
N GLY A 71 6.28 9.31 3.80
CA GLY A 71 6.34 7.90 3.49
C GLY A 71 6.38 7.64 1.99
N ILE A 72 7.00 6.54 1.59
CA ILE A 72 7.09 6.10 0.20
C ILE A 72 6.10 4.95 -0.01
N VAL A 73 5.20 5.16 -0.96
CA VAL A 73 4.22 4.15 -1.34
C VAL A 73 4.91 3.03 -2.12
N PHE A 74 4.70 1.83 -1.72
CA PHE A 74 5.09 0.64 -2.47
C PHE A 74 3.84 -0.05 -3.02
N GLU A 75 3.54 0.08 -4.36
CA GLU A 75 4.40 0.74 -5.35
C GLU A 75 3.57 1.42 -6.45
N TRP A 76 4.21 1.99 -7.48
CA TRP A 76 3.49 2.70 -8.56
C TRP A 76 2.73 1.77 -9.49
N ILE A 77 3.35 0.62 -9.86
CA ILE A 77 2.79 -0.31 -10.84
C ILE A 77 2.96 -1.76 -10.39
N ASP A 78 1.97 -2.60 -10.69
CA ASP A 78 2.08 -4.04 -10.48
C ASP A 78 3.27 -4.64 -11.23
N GLU A 79 4.05 -5.47 -10.56
CA GLU A 79 5.28 -6.09 -11.10
C GLU A 79 5.05 -7.57 -11.40
N TRP A 80 4.44 -7.90 -12.53
CA TRP A 80 4.10 -9.27 -12.92
C TRP A 80 5.28 -10.23 -12.98
N TRP A 81 6.49 -9.70 -13.14
CA TRP A 81 7.73 -10.47 -13.24
C TRP A 81 8.38 -10.75 -11.88
N LYS A 82 7.81 -10.29 -10.79
CA LYS A 82 8.46 -10.30 -9.49
C LYS A 82 8.39 -11.64 -8.79
N ALA A 83 7.32 -12.38 -9.01
CA ALA A 83 7.11 -13.70 -8.40
C ALA A 83 6.71 -14.73 -9.46
N TYR A 84 7.01 -15.98 -9.22
CA TYR A 84 6.59 -17.17 -9.99
C TYR A 84 6.71 -17.04 -11.51
N ASN A 85 5.63 -16.69 -12.20
CA ASN A 85 5.57 -16.69 -13.67
C ASN A 85 5.61 -15.27 -14.24
N PRO A 86 6.67 -14.87 -14.96
CA PRO A 86 6.83 -13.50 -15.44
C PRO A 86 5.86 -13.08 -16.56
N THR A 87 5.03 -13.99 -17.05
CA THR A 87 4.07 -13.70 -18.11
C THR A 87 2.61 -13.70 -17.64
N HIS A 88 2.39 -14.01 -16.36
CA HIS A 88 1.07 -14.02 -15.74
C HIS A 88 1.11 -13.23 -14.46
N HIS A 89 0.01 -12.57 -14.13
CA HIS A 89 -0.18 -11.94 -12.86
C HIS A 89 -0.54 -13.02 -11.82
N ASP A 90 0.45 -13.46 -11.06
CA ASP A 90 0.33 -14.60 -10.14
C ASP A 90 -0.67 -14.31 -9.02
N ARG A 91 -1.30 -15.38 -8.54
CA ARG A 91 -2.33 -15.33 -7.51
C ARG A 91 -1.95 -16.11 -6.26
N GLU A 92 -0.77 -16.69 -6.26
CA GLU A 92 -0.21 -17.39 -5.11
C GLU A 92 0.26 -16.38 -4.06
N GLY A 93 -0.01 -16.68 -2.79
CA GLY A 93 0.48 -15.89 -1.67
C GLY A 93 1.93 -16.24 -1.35
N LEU A 94 2.80 -15.23 -1.24
CA LEU A 94 4.20 -15.43 -0.87
C LEU A 94 4.41 -15.61 0.62
N PHE A 95 3.79 -14.74 1.42
CA PHE A 95 3.94 -14.71 2.86
C PHE A 95 2.59 -14.67 3.53
N SER A 96 2.42 -15.45 4.59
CA SER A 96 1.26 -15.33 5.46
C SER A 96 1.39 -14.10 6.37
N GLY A 97 0.25 -13.45 6.63
CA GLY A 97 0.23 -12.26 7.48
C GLY A 97 -1.16 -11.66 7.58
N PRO A 98 -1.27 -10.50 8.20
CA PRO A 98 -2.54 -9.82 8.43
C PRO A 98 -3.06 -9.09 7.18
N PHE A 99 -3.14 -9.77 6.08
CA PHE A 99 -3.73 -9.33 4.82
C PHE A 99 -5.18 -9.78 4.73
N LEU A 100 -5.92 -9.31 3.72
CA LEU A 100 -7.37 -9.53 3.60
C LEU A 100 -7.73 -11.04 3.58
N ASP A 101 -6.95 -11.86 2.89
CA ASP A 101 -7.07 -13.33 2.82
C ASP A 101 -6.02 -14.07 3.65
N GLY A 102 -5.22 -13.34 4.41
CA GLY A 102 -4.12 -13.89 5.21
C GLY A 102 -2.79 -14.02 4.46
N TYR A 103 -2.72 -13.61 3.20
CA TYR A 103 -1.51 -13.73 2.38
C TYR A 103 -1.13 -12.43 1.67
N MET A 104 0.18 -12.21 1.50
CA MET A 104 0.69 -11.16 0.63
C MET A 104 0.81 -11.69 -0.80
N HIS A 105 0.24 -10.94 -1.75
CA HIS A 105 0.35 -11.18 -3.18
C HIS A 105 1.25 -10.09 -3.77
N GLU A 106 2.52 -10.42 -3.93
CA GLU A 106 3.61 -9.48 -4.21
C GLU A 106 3.41 -8.70 -5.52
N GLU A 107 2.86 -9.33 -6.53
CA GLU A 107 2.68 -8.71 -7.85
C GLU A 107 1.50 -7.71 -7.93
N TRP A 108 0.72 -7.57 -6.84
CA TRP A 108 -0.50 -6.77 -6.82
C TRP A 108 -0.40 -5.50 -5.95
N LEU A 109 0.82 -5.02 -5.69
CA LEU A 109 1.05 -3.89 -4.79
C LEU A 109 0.90 -2.52 -5.45
N GLY A 110 0.88 -2.46 -6.79
CA GLY A 110 0.82 -1.21 -7.53
C GLY A 110 -0.43 -0.37 -7.29
N LEU A 111 -0.28 0.95 -7.35
CA LEU A 111 -1.39 1.90 -7.46
C LEU A 111 -2.07 1.82 -8.82
N SER A 112 -1.34 1.33 -9.80
CA SER A 112 -1.82 1.05 -11.15
C SER A 112 -1.42 -0.36 -11.58
N SER A 113 -2.23 -0.96 -12.45
CA SER A 113 -1.91 -2.24 -13.10
C SER A 113 -1.50 -2.02 -14.55
N GLN A 114 -0.71 -2.95 -15.09
CA GLN A 114 -0.44 -3.02 -16.55
C GLN A 114 -1.63 -3.59 -17.32
N GLY A 115 -2.68 -4.05 -16.63
CA GLY A 115 -3.74 -4.84 -17.21
C GLY A 115 -3.32 -6.30 -17.41
N ASP A 116 -4.10 -7.04 -18.16
CA ASP A 116 -3.86 -8.46 -18.48
C ASP A 116 -2.94 -8.68 -19.69
N GLY A 117 -2.38 -7.61 -20.24
CA GLY A 117 -1.58 -7.66 -21.47
C GLY A 117 -2.36 -7.81 -22.77
N SER A 118 -3.67 -8.01 -22.70
CA SER A 118 -4.53 -8.26 -23.88
C SER A 118 -4.71 -7.04 -24.77
N LYS A 119 -4.52 -5.84 -24.23
CA LYS A 119 -4.74 -4.57 -24.94
C LYS A 119 -3.45 -3.83 -25.25
N SER A 120 -2.60 -3.63 -24.28
CA SER A 120 -1.33 -2.93 -24.44
C SER A 120 -0.48 -3.08 -23.19
N PRO A 121 0.84 -3.36 -23.30
CA PRO A 121 1.73 -3.34 -22.16
C PRO A 121 1.92 -1.92 -21.58
N PHE A 122 1.50 -0.89 -22.31
CA PHE A 122 1.59 0.51 -21.88
C PHE A 122 0.28 1.05 -21.29
N LEU A 123 -0.80 0.28 -21.37
CA LEU A 123 -2.09 0.70 -20.81
C LEU A 123 -2.06 0.55 -19.29
N ARG A 124 -2.07 1.67 -18.60
CA ARG A 124 -2.15 1.71 -17.14
C ARG A 124 -3.61 1.69 -16.71
N GLN A 125 -3.96 0.71 -15.88
CA GLN A 125 -5.28 0.64 -15.25
C GLN A 125 -5.17 1.22 -13.85
N LEU A 126 -5.71 2.41 -13.65
CA LEU A 126 -5.68 3.10 -12.36
C LEU A 126 -6.63 2.41 -11.39
N LYS A 127 -6.13 2.02 -10.24
CA LYS A 127 -6.90 1.37 -9.18
C LYS A 127 -7.55 2.40 -8.25
N LYS A 128 -8.46 1.97 -7.39
CA LYS A 128 -9.13 2.84 -6.39
C LYS A 128 -8.14 3.62 -5.52
N VAL A 129 -7.02 3.04 -5.19
CA VAL A 129 -5.96 3.67 -4.39
C VAL A 129 -5.36 4.90 -5.07
N TYR A 130 -5.21 4.88 -6.39
CA TYR A 130 -4.77 6.06 -7.15
C TYR A 130 -5.72 7.24 -6.95
N TYR A 131 -7.01 7.01 -7.11
CA TYR A 131 -8.02 8.06 -6.89
C TYR A 131 -8.08 8.51 -5.44
N THR A 132 -7.85 7.61 -4.50
CA THR A 132 -7.73 7.95 -3.08
C THR A 132 -6.61 8.96 -2.83
N TYR A 133 -5.43 8.76 -3.40
CA TYR A 133 -4.34 9.74 -3.28
C TYR A 133 -4.62 11.04 -4.01
N LYS A 134 -5.22 10.97 -5.20
CA LYS A 134 -5.66 12.18 -5.90
C LYS A 134 -6.57 13.05 -5.04
N ASP A 135 -7.51 12.42 -4.31
CA ASP A 135 -8.43 13.15 -3.43
C ASP A 135 -7.76 13.66 -2.14
N LEU A 136 -6.75 12.95 -1.64
CA LEU A 136 -6.02 13.33 -0.42
C LEU A 136 -5.03 14.47 -0.64
N TRP A 137 -4.53 14.65 -1.87
CA TRP A 137 -3.49 15.63 -2.19
C TRP A 137 -4.01 16.87 -2.93
N ASN A 138 -5.30 16.92 -3.23
CA ASN A 138 -6.00 18.11 -3.74
C ASN A 138 -6.62 18.92 -2.58
#